data_a2454bb8d96445717af1db1a143f9aa2
#
_entry.id   a2454bb8d96445717af1db1a143f9aa2
#
_cell.length_a   1.000
_cell.length_b   1.000
_cell.length_c   1.000
_cell.angle_alpha   90.00
_cell.angle_beta   90.00
_cell.angle_gamma   90.00
#
_symmetry.space_group_name_H-M   'P 1'
#
loop_
_entity.id
_entity.type
_entity.pdbx_description
1 polymer ?
#
loop_
_entity_poly.entity_id
_entity_poly.type
_entity_poly.pdbx_seq_one_letter_code
_entity_poly.pdbx_strand_id
1 'polypeptide(L)' 'IWIFDNEPRNREIVARISKAISRGDKVVIWPKNIQQKDINDMHLAGHDVQTLVESNIYQGLQATLKLNDWKKV' A
#
# COMPACT_ATOMS: atom_id res chain seq x y z
N ILE A 1 -5.94 10.03 -3.30
CA ILE A 1 -5.50 8.66 -2.97
C ILE A 1 -3.99 8.59 -3.04
N TRP A 2 -3.37 8.10 -2.00
CA TRP A 2 -1.92 7.92 -1.92
C TRP A 2 -1.52 6.53 -2.36
N ILE A 3 -0.51 6.45 -3.22
CA ILE A 3 0.06 5.18 -3.67
C ILE A 3 1.55 5.23 -3.37
N PHE A 4 1.98 4.41 -2.43
CA PHE A 4 3.39 4.31 -2.03
C PHE A 4 4.01 3.03 -2.58
N ASP A 5 5.34 2.98 -2.63
CA ASP A 5 6.05 1.76 -3.00
C ASP A 5 5.71 0.60 -2.05
N ASN A 6 5.73 -0.60 -2.59
CA ASN A 6 5.45 -1.83 -1.82
C ASN A 6 6.69 -2.24 -1.03
N GLU A 7 6.99 -1.49 0.02
CA GLU A 7 8.14 -1.69 0.88
C GLU A 7 7.73 -1.80 2.35
N PRO A 8 7.18 -2.95 2.78
CA PRO A 8 6.67 -3.09 4.15
C PRO A 8 7.76 -3.05 5.23
N ARG A 9 9.03 -3.16 4.84
CA ARG A 9 10.17 -3.06 5.77
C ARG A 9 10.77 -1.66 5.83
N ASN A 10 10.32 -0.75 4.97
CA ASN A 10 10.81 0.61 4.94
C ASN A 10 10.04 1.46 5.96
N ARG A 11 10.70 1.83 7.05
CA ARG A 11 10.07 2.59 8.13
C ARG A 11 9.54 3.94 7.69
N GLU A 12 10.22 4.60 6.76
CA GLU A 12 9.78 5.89 6.25
C GLU A 12 8.48 5.75 5.44
N ILE A 13 8.39 4.76 4.58
CA ILE A 13 7.17 4.48 3.82
C ILE A 13 6.02 4.16 4.78
N VAL A 14 6.24 3.29 5.76
CA VAL A 14 5.22 2.94 6.76
C VAL A 14 4.76 4.18 7.52
N ALA A 15 5.68 5.06 7.91
CA ALA A 15 5.34 6.30 8.62
C ALA A 15 4.52 7.25 7.75
N ARG A 16 4.83 7.36 6.47
CA ARG A 16 4.07 8.19 5.53
C ARG A 16 2.65 7.67 5.33
N ILE A 17 2.50 6.36 5.19
CA ILE A 17 1.17 5.73 5.07
C ILE A 17 0.37 6.00 6.35
N SER A 18 0.96 5.78 7.51
CA SER A 18 0.30 6.03 8.79
C SER A 18 -0.15 7.48 8.93
N LYS A 19 0.67 8.43 8.51
CA LYS A 19 0.33 9.85 8.54
C LYS A 19 -0.85 10.17 7.62
N ALA A 20 -0.86 9.61 6.41
CA ALA A 20 -1.96 9.80 5.47
C ALA A 20 -3.27 9.24 6.04
N ILE A 21 -3.23 8.07 6.67
CA ILE A 21 -4.39 7.47 7.34
C ILE A 21 -4.90 8.38 8.46
N SER A 22 -3.99 8.91 9.28
CA SER A 22 -4.35 9.81 10.40
C SER A 22 -5.05 11.08 9.93
N ARG A 23 -4.75 11.56 8.74
CA ARG A 23 -5.42 12.73 8.16
C ARG A 23 -6.77 12.40 7.53
N GLY A 24 -7.15 11.15 7.50
CA GLY A 24 -8.39 10.72 6.86
C GLY A 24 -8.27 10.47 5.35
N ASP A 25 -7.06 10.43 4.83
CA ASP A 25 -6.83 10.18 3.40
C ASP A 25 -7.01 8.71 3.05
N LYS A 26 -7.35 8.46 1.79
CA LYS A 26 -7.38 7.11 1.23
C LYS A 26 -5.98 6.71 0.81
N VAL A 27 -5.62 5.46 1.08
CA VAL A 27 -4.32 4.90 0.72
C VAL A 27 -4.49 3.55 0.05
N VAL A 28 -3.55 3.21 -0.83
CA VAL A 28 -3.43 1.86 -1.36
C VAL A 28 -2.49 1.08 -0.45
N ILE A 29 -2.92 -0.11 -0.01
CA ILE A 29 -2.07 -1.04 0.73
C ILE A 29 -2.00 -2.32 -0.09
N TRP A 30 -0.80 -2.67 -0.54
CA TRP A 30 -0.59 -3.78 -1.45
C TRP A 30 -0.89 -5.13 -0.80
N PRO A 31 -1.47 -6.09 -1.55
CA PRO A 31 -1.65 -7.46 -1.04
C PRO A 31 -0.31 -8.11 -0.71
N LYS A 32 -0.31 -9.01 0.25
CA LYS A 32 0.92 -9.69 0.69
C LYS A 32 1.56 -10.58 -0.39
N ASN A 33 0.78 -11.04 -1.34
CA ASN A 33 1.28 -11.88 -2.43
C ASN A 33 1.97 -11.10 -3.55
N ILE A 34 1.96 -9.78 -3.51
CA ILE A 34 2.67 -8.93 -4.46
C ILE A 34 4.09 -8.71 -3.94
N GLN A 35 5.08 -9.16 -4.69
CA GLN A 35 6.48 -9.07 -4.32
C GLN A 35 7.20 -7.88 -4.94
N GLN A 36 6.68 -7.35 -6.04
CA GLN A 36 7.29 -6.25 -6.74
C GLN A 36 7.21 -4.97 -5.90
N LYS A 37 8.27 -4.18 -5.97
CA LYS A 37 8.46 -3.00 -5.12
C LYS A 37 7.64 -1.80 -5.58
N ASP A 38 7.52 -1.59 -6.88
CA ASP A 38 6.85 -0.41 -7.43
C ASP A 38 5.91 -0.78 -8.58
N ILE A 39 5.10 0.21 -8.99
CA ILE A 39 4.11 0.04 -10.04
C ILE A 39 4.73 -0.43 -11.36
N ASN A 40 5.88 0.12 -11.72
CA ASN A 40 6.54 -0.25 -12.96
C ASN A 40 6.96 -1.72 -12.96
N ASP A 41 7.53 -2.17 -11.85
CA ASP A 41 7.92 -3.57 -11.69
C ASP A 41 6.70 -4.50 -11.70
N MET A 42 5.60 -4.07 -11.09
CA MET A 42 4.35 -4.84 -11.11
C MET A 42 3.82 -4.99 -12.53
N HIS A 43 3.83 -3.89 -13.29
CA HIS A 43 3.39 -3.90 -14.68
C HIS A 43 4.26 -4.84 -15.52
N LEU A 44 5.58 -4.75 -15.38
CA LEU A 44 6.52 -5.61 -16.10
C LEU A 44 6.39 -7.08 -15.74
N ALA A 45 5.96 -7.38 -14.52
CA ALA A 45 5.71 -8.74 -14.07
C ALA A 45 4.36 -9.31 -14.56
N GLY A 46 3.57 -8.52 -15.29
CA GLY A 46 2.30 -8.95 -15.85
C GLY A 46 1.08 -8.73 -14.97
N HIS A 47 1.21 -7.97 -13.87
CA HIS A 47 0.05 -7.63 -13.06
C HIS A 47 -0.81 -6.56 -13.72
N ASP A 48 -2.12 -6.68 -13.53
CA ASP A 48 -3.07 -5.61 -13.88
C ASP A 48 -3.05 -4.57 -12.75
N VAL A 49 -2.18 -3.57 -12.91
CA VAL A 49 -1.94 -2.56 -11.86
C VAL A 49 -3.19 -1.75 -11.54
N GLN A 50 -3.99 -1.41 -12.55
CA GLN A 50 -5.23 -0.66 -12.31
C GLN A 50 -6.16 -1.44 -11.39
N THR A 51 -6.37 -2.71 -11.66
CA THR A 51 -7.20 -3.57 -10.81
C THR A 51 -6.61 -3.73 -9.42
N LEU A 52 -5.28 -3.89 -9.31
CA LEU A 52 -4.61 -3.97 -8.02
C LEU A 52 -4.84 -2.72 -7.18
N VAL A 53 -4.70 -1.55 -7.78
CA VAL A 53 -4.92 -0.28 -7.07
C VAL A 53 -6.37 -0.16 -6.64
N GLU A 54 -7.31 -0.34 -7.58
CA GLU A 54 -8.74 -0.16 -7.29
C GLU A 54 -9.27 -1.13 -6.25
N SER A 55 -8.71 -2.33 -6.17
CA SER A 55 -9.14 -3.35 -5.22
C SER A 55 -8.51 -3.21 -3.84
N ASN A 56 -7.56 -2.31 -3.65
CA ASN A 56 -6.78 -2.21 -2.42
C ASN A 56 -6.73 -0.78 -1.86
N ILE A 57 -7.78 -0.02 -2.05
CA ILE A 57 -7.93 1.33 -1.49
C ILE A 57 -8.61 1.22 -0.14
N TYR A 58 -7.99 1.78 0.90
CA TYR A 58 -8.49 1.74 2.27
C TYR A 58 -8.46 3.12 2.89
N GLN A 59 -9.29 3.32 3.93
CA GLN A 59 -9.40 4.58 4.65
C GLN A 59 -9.78 4.31 6.11
N GLY A 60 -9.40 5.19 7.01
CA GLY A 60 -9.80 5.13 8.41
C GLY A 60 -9.33 3.88 9.13
N LEU A 61 -10.18 3.32 9.98
CA LEU A 61 -9.85 2.15 10.78
C LEU A 61 -9.45 0.95 9.92
N GLN A 62 -10.15 0.73 8.81
CA GLN A 62 -9.82 -0.38 7.91
C GLN A 62 -8.41 -0.24 7.36
N ALA A 63 -8.00 0.98 6.98
CA ALA A 63 -6.64 1.25 6.51
C ALA A 63 -5.62 0.97 7.63
N THR A 64 -5.91 1.36 8.86
CA THR A 64 -5.04 1.08 10.00
C THR A 64 -4.83 -0.42 10.21
N LEU A 65 -5.90 -1.20 10.15
CA LEU A 65 -5.82 -2.65 10.29
C LEU A 65 -5.02 -3.29 9.15
N LYS A 66 -5.24 -2.82 7.93
CA LYS A 66 -4.50 -3.31 6.76
C LYS A 66 -3.02 -2.94 6.82
N LEU A 67 -2.70 -1.73 7.27
CA LEU A 67 -1.31 -1.30 7.45
C LEU A 67 -0.60 -2.19 8.49
N ASN A 68 -1.24 -2.44 9.63
CA ASN A 68 -0.67 -3.28 10.68
C ASN A 68 -0.39 -4.70 10.21
N ASP A 69 -1.23 -5.23 9.33
CA ASP A 69 -1.05 -6.54 8.73
C ASP A 69 0.06 -6.57 7.66
N TRP A 70 0.20 -5.49 6.92
CA TRP A 70 1.14 -5.40 5.79
C TRP A 70 2.57 -5.07 6.22
N LYS A 71 2.73 -4.14 7.17
CA LYS A 71 4.06 -3.66 7.58
C LYS A 71 4.87 -4.76 8.26
N LYS A 72 6.20 -4.70 8.09
CA LYS A 72 7.15 -5.65 8.67
C LYS A 72 8.23 -4.95 9.48
N VAL A 73 7.85 -3.87 10.11
CA VAL A 73 8.74 -3.08 10.99
C VAL A 73 8.08 -2.84 12.34
#